data_bd819e1d0e371fa822851b28cfa94ada
#
_entry.id   bd819e1d0e371fa822851b28cfa94ada
#
_cell.length_a   1.000
_cell.length_b   1.000
_cell.length_c   1.000
_cell.angle_alpha   90.00
_cell.angle_beta   90.00
_cell.angle_gamma   90.00
#
_symmetry.space_group_name_H-M   'P 1'
#
loop_
_entity.id
_entity.type
_entity.pdbx_description
1 polymer ?
#
loop_
_entity_poly.entity_id
_entity_poly.type
_entity_poly.pdbx_seq_one_letter_code
_entity_poly.pdbx_strand_id
1 'polypeptide(L)'
;MHELHQIIDETIAALEDIKRSGVTHVEVSSETLDRLSSAGVSPVVLRDNGTGETPALLEIAPIEARADACTMCPELVRCRHNVVFGVGNARAELMFIGEAPGADEDAQGEPFVGRAGQLLTKIIQAMGCQREDVYIANVLKCRPPENRTPLPEEVANCLPYLLAQIELIKPKVIVALGATALRALLDVQLGITKMRGNWYNFRDIPIMPTFHPAYLLRNPAAKKEVWQDMQTVLAKLGREAPRRAKSEE
;
A
#
# COMPACT_ATOMS: atom_id res chain seq x y z
N MET A 1 -3.56 -10.90 33.21
CA MET A 1 -3.78 -9.99 32.05
C MET A 1 -3.61 -8.50 32.40
N HIS A 2 -3.94 -8.07 33.61
CA HIS A 2 -3.78 -6.66 34.02
C HIS A 2 -2.30 -6.23 34.14
N GLU A 3 -1.45 -7.09 34.71
CA GLU A 3 0.00 -6.84 34.85
C GLU A 3 0.72 -6.67 33.50
N LEU A 4 0.33 -7.45 32.48
CA LEU A 4 0.96 -7.36 31.16
C LEU A 4 0.65 -6.02 30.46
N HIS A 5 -0.59 -5.53 30.59
CA HIS A 5 -0.97 -4.23 30.06
C HIS A 5 -0.22 -3.09 30.74
N GLN A 6 -0.07 -3.17 32.06
CA GLN A 6 0.67 -2.17 32.82
C GLN A 6 2.14 -2.09 32.41
N ILE A 7 2.81 -3.25 32.23
CA ILE A 7 4.21 -3.31 31.76
C ILE A 7 4.35 -2.73 30.34
N ILE A 8 3.39 -3.01 29.45
CA ILE A 8 3.40 -2.46 28.10
C ILE A 8 3.24 -0.94 28.12
N ASP A 9 2.30 -0.42 28.90
CA ASP A 9 2.04 1.02 29.01
C ASP A 9 3.26 1.76 29.62
N GLU A 10 3.89 1.21 30.65
CA GLU A 10 5.10 1.75 31.24
C GLU A 10 6.29 1.73 30.26
N THR A 11 6.41 0.68 29.46
CA THR A 11 7.46 0.56 28.45
C THR A 11 7.25 1.56 27.30
N ILE A 12 6.02 1.76 26.86
CA ILE A 12 5.69 2.77 25.84
C ILE A 12 6.00 4.16 26.33
N ALA A 13 5.60 4.51 27.57
CA ALA A 13 5.89 5.80 28.17
C ALA A 13 7.40 6.08 28.28
N ALA A 14 8.18 5.08 28.68
CA ALA A 14 9.64 5.19 28.77
C ALA A 14 10.29 5.41 27.39
N LEU A 15 9.81 4.71 26.35
CA LEU A 15 10.31 4.89 24.98
C LEU A 15 9.93 6.26 24.40
N GLU A 16 8.76 6.78 24.72
CA GLU A 16 8.34 8.12 24.32
C GLU A 16 9.18 9.22 25.01
N ASP A 17 9.58 9.04 26.27
CA ASP A 17 10.46 9.95 26.96
C ASP A 17 11.88 9.95 26.37
N ILE A 18 12.41 8.78 26.03
CA ILE A 18 13.69 8.62 25.35
C ILE A 18 13.65 9.32 23.98
N LYS A 19 12.56 9.15 23.23
CA LYS A 19 12.37 9.83 21.94
C LYS A 19 12.29 11.35 22.09
N ARG A 20 11.62 11.85 23.11
CA ARG A 20 11.53 13.29 23.42
C ARG A 20 12.88 13.89 23.82
N SER A 21 13.77 13.10 24.40
CA SER A 21 15.16 13.54 24.75
C SER A 21 16.11 13.57 23.54
N GLY A 22 15.61 13.25 22.32
CA GLY A 22 16.39 13.32 21.08
C GLY A 22 17.23 12.07 20.79
N VAL A 23 17.06 11.00 21.55
CA VAL A 23 17.75 9.72 21.29
C VAL A 23 17.06 9.01 20.13
N THR A 24 17.79 8.75 19.05
CA THR A 24 17.30 8.10 17.84
C THR A 24 17.61 6.60 17.78
N HIS A 25 18.50 6.10 18.62
CA HIS A 25 18.90 4.70 18.69
C HIS A 25 19.12 4.29 20.15
N VAL A 26 18.67 3.08 20.47
CA VAL A 26 18.91 2.45 21.78
C VAL A 26 19.75 1.20 21.54
N GLU A 27 20.92 1.10 22.17
CA GLU A 27 21.71 -0.13 22.15
C GLU A 27 21.08 -1.15 23.10
N VAL A 28 20.72 -2.30 22.56
CA VAL A 28 20.16 -3.42 23.32
C VAL A 28 21.24 -4.48 23.48
N SER A 29 21.50 -4.91 24.73
CA SER A 29 22.49 -5.94 25.00
C SER A 29 22.09 -7.29 24.39
N SER A 30 23.09 -8.11 24.01
CA SER A 30 22.86 -9.48 23.51
C SER A 30 22.07 -10.32 24.51
N GLU A 31 22.27 -10.13 25.82
CA GLU A 31 21.54 -10.81 26.88
C GLU A 31 20.03 -10.46 26.87
N THR A 32 19.67 -9.21 26.57
CA THR A 32 18.27 -8.78 26.43
C THR A 32 17.63 -9.39 25.20
N LEU A 33 18.37 -9.48 24.09
CA LEU A 33 17.91 -10.14 22.86
C LEU A 33 17.68 -11.64 23.07
N ASP A 34 18.57 -12.31 23.82
CA ASP A 34 18.43 -13.74 24.17
C ASP A 34 17.21 -13.99 25.07
N ARG A 35 16.93 -13.10 26.01
CA ARG A 35 15.73 -13.18 26.88
C ARG A 35 14.45 -12.96 26.08
N LEU A 36 14.42 -12.07 25.11
CA LEU A 36 13.28 -11.87 24.21
C LEU A 36 13.08 -13.07 23.31
N SER A 37 14.13 -13.71 22.84
CA SER A 37 14.08 -14.94 22.05
C SER A 37 13.53 -16.12 22.85
N SER A 38 13.89 -16.23 24.13
CA SER A 38 13.41 -17.29 25.02
C SER A 38 11.95 -17.12 25.46
N ALA A 39 11.39 -15.90 25.33
CA ALA A 39 9.99 -15.61 25.64
C ALA A 39 9.00 -16.00 24.51
N GLY A 40 9.43 -16.78 23.52
CA GLY A 40 8.58 -17.27 22.44
C GLY A 40 8.36 -16.27 21.30
N VAL A 41 9.03 -15.13 21.32
CA VAL A 41 9.13 -14.21 20.21
C VAL A 41 10.36 -14.64 19.40
N SER A 42 10.19 -15.61 18.50
CA SER A 42 11.29 -16.01 17.61
C SER A 42 11.65 -14.85 16.69
N PRO A 43 12.89 -14.35 16.72
CA PRO A 43 13.38 -13.54 15.64
C PRO A 43 13.37 -14.42 14.38
N VAL A 44 12.66 -14.01 13.34
CA VAL A 44 12.76 -14.66 12.04
C VAL A 44 14.16 -14.37 11.50
N VAL A 45 15.12 -15.22 11.85
CA VAL A 45 16.43 -15.20 11.22
C VAL A 45 16.26 -15.81 9.83
N LEU A 46 16.18 -14.96 8.84
CA LEU A 46 16.18 -15.36 7.43
C LEU A 46 17.54 -16.00 7.12
N ARG A 47 17.58 -17.34 7.13
CA ARG A 47 18.71 -18.09 6.55
C ARG A 47 18.47 -18.14 5.06
N ASP A 48 19.40 -17.59 4.30
CA ASP A 48 19.47 -17.78 2.86
C ASP A 48 19.76 -19.26 2.57
N ASN A 49 18.72 -20.00 2.21
CA ASN A 49 18.82 -21.43 1.92
C ASN A 49 19.03 -21.72 0.43
N GLY A 50 19.54 -20.78 -0.37
CA GLY A 50 19.99 -21.05 -1.74
C GLY A 50 18.93 -21.56 -2.74
N THR A 51 17.65 -21.52 -2.40
CA THR A 51 16.53 -21.99 -3.26
C THR A 51 15.86 -20.84 -3.99
N GLY A 52 16.54 -19.92 -4.59
CA GLY A 52 16.01 -18.97 -5.58
C GLY A 52 14.64 -18.28 -5.30
N GLU A 53 13.94 -18.64 -4.24
CA GLU A 53 12.69 -18.04 -3.80
C GLU A 53 12.96 -16.78 -2.98
N THR A 54 12.37 -15.73 -3.41
CA THR A 54 12.69 -14.36 -3.09
C THR A 54 12.33 -14.03 -1.63
N PRO A 55 13.27 -13.56 -0.78
CA PRO A 55 13.00 -13.20 0.62
C PRO A 55 11.77 -12.29 0.82
N ALA A 56 11.51 -11.37 -0.11
CA ALA A 56 10.38 -10.44 -0.03
C ALA A 56 8.99 -11.11 -0.07
N LEU A 57 8.82 -12.24 -0.76
CA LEU A 57 7.55 -12.98 -0.77
C LEU A 57 7.32 -13.70 0.57
N LEU A 58 8.39 -14.21 1.18
CA LEU A 58 8.32 -14.85 2.49
C LEU A 58 7.99 -13.85 3.63
N GLU A 59 8.29 -12.57 3.44
CA GLU A 59 7.99 -11.51 4.41
C GLU A 59 6.58 -10.92 4.23
N ILE A 60 6.00 -10.97 3.04
CA ILE A 60 4.66 -10.44 2.74
C ILE A 60 3.55 -11.37 3.26
N ALA A 61 3.73 -12.70 3.15
CA ALA A 61 2.74 -13.69 3.54
C ALA A 61 2.29 -13.61 5.02
N PRO A 62 3.17 -13.38 6.01
CA PRO A 62 2.74 -13.17 7.39
C PRO A 62 1.84 -11.94 7.59
N ILE A 63 2.05 -10.87 6.81
CA ILE A 63 1.23 -9.67 6.89
C ILE A 63 -0.12 -9.90 6.25
N GLU A 64 -0.15 -10.62 5.13
CA GLU A 64 -1.38 -11.05 4.46
C GLU A 64 -2.24 -11.91 5.38
N ALA A 65 -1.66 -12.96 5.99
CA ALA A 65 -2.37 -13.81 6.96
C ALA A 65 -2.94 -13.02 8.15
N ARG A 66 -2.23 -12.00 8.62
CA ARG A 66 -2.75 -11.09 9.67
C ARG A 66 -3.89 -10.20 9.17
N ALA A 67 -3.85 -9.77 7.91
CA ALA A 67 -4.92 -8.99 7.30
C ALA A 67 -6.17 -9.85 7.11
N ASP A 68 -6.03 -11.11 6.71
CA ASP A 68 -7.13 -12.07 6.54
C ASP A 68 -7.84 -12.34 7.87
N ALA A 69 -7.09 -12.48 8.95
CA ALA A 69 -7.62 -12.67 10.29
C ALA A 69 -8.11 -11.38 10.98
N CYS A 70 -8.00 -10.22 10.31
CA CYS A 70 -8.31 -8.93 10.93
C CYS A 70 -9.81 -8.75 11.22
N THR A 71 -10.14 -8.30 12.45
CA THR A 71 -11.50 -8.04 12.91
C THR A 71 -11.70 -6.61 13.42
N MET A 72 -10.78 -5.69 13.13
CA MET A 72 -10.76 -4.33 13.69
C MET A 72 -11.95 -3.45 13.26
N CYS A 73 -12.60 -3.77 12.13
CA CYS A 73 -13.73 -3.01 11.58
C CYS A 73 -14.97 -3.92 11.50
N PRO A 74 -15.80 -4.01 12.57
CA PRO A 74 -16.89 -5.00 12.65
C PRO A 74 -17.90 -4.92 11.50
N GLU A 75 -18.21 -3.72 11.02
CA GLU A 75 -19.12 -3.52 9.89
C GLU A 75 -18.51 -4.08 8.59
N LEU A 76 -17.25 -3.79 8.33
CA LEU A 76 -16.55 -4.30 7.12
C LEU A 76 -16.39 -5.82 7.17
N VAL A 77 -16.05 -6.37 8.35
CA VAL A 77 -15.92 -7.83 8.56
C VAL A 77 -17.22 -8.55 8.26
N ARG A 78 -18.36 -7.99 8.68
CA ARG A 78 -19.69 -8.57 8.42
C ARG A 78 -20.10 -8.51 6.96
N CYS A 79 -19.61 -7.53 6.19
CA CYS A 79 -20.07 -7.26 4.82
C CYS A 79 -19.11 -7.77 3.76
N ARG A 80 -17.81 -7.97 4.06
CA ARG A 80 -16.83 -8.46 3.11
C ARG A 80 -17.03 -9.95 2.80
N HIS A 81 -16.74 -10.36 1.58
CA HIS A 81 -16.58 -11.76 1.19
C HIS A 81 -15.12 -12.18 1.35
N ASN A 82 -14.20 -11.36 0.85
CA ASN A 82 -12.77 -11.60 0.92
C ASN A 82 -12.04 -10.37 1.46
N VAL A 83 -10.86 -10.61 2.04
CA VAL A 83 -9.85 -9.57 2.22
C VAL A 83 -9.12 -9.39 0.90
N VAL A 84 -8.98 -8.14 0.45
CA VAL A 84 -8.26 -7.79 -0.77
C VAL A 84 -6.94 -7.16 -0.36
N PHE A 85 -5.95 -8.02 -0.13
CA PHE A 85 -4.68 -7.59 0.46
C PHE A 85 -3.85 -6.71 -0.48
N GLY A 86 -3.63 -7.19 -1.69
CA GLY A 86 -2.81 -6.56 -2.73
C GLY A 86 -2.24 -7.63 -3.64
N VAL A 87 -1.75 -7.24 -4.83
CA VAL A 87 -1.23 -8.19 -5.82
C VAL A 87 -0.09 -7.56 -6.63
N GLY A 88 0.80 -8.38 -7.13
CA GLY A 88 1.89 -8.00 -8.03
C GLY A 88 3.27 -8.36 -7.51
N ASN A 89 4.28 -7.71 -8.03
CA ASN A 89 5.67 -7.99 -7.71
C ASN A 89 6.04 -7.43 -6.33
N ALA A 90 6.44 -8.29 -5.40
CA ALA A 90 6.92 -7.88 -4.09
C ALA A 90 8.26 -7.07 -4.11
N ARG A 91 8.88 -6.94 -5.28
CA ARG A 91 10.06 -6.10 -5.54
C ARG A 91 9.76 -5.01 -6.60
N ALA A 92 8.49 -4.63 -6.74
CA ALA A 92 8.09 -3.65 -7.73
C ALA A 92 8.75 -2.29 -7.49
N GLU A 93 9.28 -1.68 -8.54
CA GLU A 93 9.74 -0.29 -8.50
C GLU A 93 8.57 0.71 -8.47
N LEU A 94 7.40 0.28 -8.91
CA LEU A 94 6.19 1.10 -9.04
C LEU A 94 5.02 0.46 -8.28
N MET A 95 4.41 1.23 -7.37
CA MET A 95 3.26 0.79 -6.59
C MET A 95 2.06 1.69 -6.85
N PHE A 96 0.91 1.10 -7.16
CA PHE A 96 -0.37 1.79 -7.29
C PHE A 96 -1.20 1.59 -6.02
N ILE A 97 -1.72 2.68 -5.46
CA ILE A 97 -2.52 2.65 -4.24
C ILE A 97 -3.87 3.32 -4.49
N GLY A 98 -4.94 2.55 -4.35
CA GLY A 98 -6.32 3.03 -4.42
C GLY A 98 -6.97 3.22 -3.04
N GLU A 99 -8.29 3.42 -3.04
CA GLU A 99 -9.08 3.72 -1.84
C GLU A 99 -9.48 2.43 -1.09
N ALA A 100 -10.30 1.61 -1.71
CA ALA A 100 -10.91 0.41 -1.12
C ALA A 100 -11.36 -0.55 -2.23
N PRO A 101 -11.56 -1.85 -1.91
CA PRO A 101 -12.15 -2.81 -2.83
C PRO A 101 -13.59 -2.44 -3.21
N GLY A 102 -13.95 -2.65 -4.47
CA GLY A 102 -15.32 -2.67 -4.96
C GLY A 102 -15.95 -4.06 -4.89
N ALA A 103 -17.13 -4.22 -5.50
CA ALA A 103 -17.86 -5.49 -5.46
C ALA A 103 -17.14 -6.63 -6.20
N ASP A 104 -16.55 -6.33 -7.35
CA ASP A 104 -15.83 -7.32 -8.14
C ASP A 104 -14.54 -7.77 -7.44
N GLU A 105 -13.84 -6.81 -6.79
CA GLU A 105 -12.64 -7.05 -6.02
C GLU A 105 -12.92 -7.88 -4.77
N ASP A 106 -14.00 -7.56 -4.04
CA ASP A 106 -14.44 -8.30 -2.88
C ASP A 106 -14.83 -9.75 -3.22
N ALA A 107 -15.46 -9.96 -4.38
CA ALA A 107 -15.84 -11.30 -4.84
C ALA A 107 -14.63 -12.14 -5.28
N GLN A 108 -13.59 -11.53 -5.86
CA GLN A 108 -12.43 -12.24 -6.42
C GLN A 108 -11.21 -12.28 -5.47
N GLY A 109 -11.17 -11.42 -4.44
CA GLY A 109 -10.01 -11.31 -3.55
C GLY A 109 -8.83 -10.53 -4.13
N GLU A 110 -8.97 -9.94 -5.32
CA GLU A 110 -7.91 -9.19 -5.99
C GLU A 110 -8.26 -7.70 -6.16
N PRO A 111 -7.28 -6.76 -5.97
CA PRO A 111 -7.52 -5.35 -6.19
C PRO A 111 -7.62 -5.02 -7.69
N PHE A 112 -8.51 -4.08 -8.03
CA PHE A 112 -8.63 -3.55 -9.38
C PHE A 112 -8.88 -4.61 -10.46
N VAL A 113 -9.91 -5.43 -10.31
CA VAL A 113 -10.37 -6.44 -11.31
C VAL A 113 -11.64 -6.00 -12.03
N GLY A 114 -12.50 -5.18 -11.42
CA GLY A 114 -13.69 -4.63 -12.04
C GLY A 114 -13.39 -3.63 -13.17
N ARG A 115 -14.41 -2.93 -13.66
CA ARG A 115 -14.29 -1.98 -14.79
C ARG A 115 -13.19 -0.92 -14.60
N ALA A 116 -13.06 -0.40 -13.38
CA ALA A 116 -12.01 0.57 -13.02
C ALA A 116 -10.62 -0.10 -13.07
N GLY A 117 -10.54 -1.32 -12.61
CA GLY A 117 -9.31 -2.12 -12.62
C GLY A 117 -8.86 -2.48 -14.02
N GLN A 118 -9.78 -2.87 -14.91
CA GLN A 118 -9.48 -3.10 -16.33
C GLN A 118 -8.92 -1.85 -17.01
N LEU A 119 -9.40 -0.66 -16.62
CA LEU A 119 -8.83 0.60 -17.12
C LEU A 119 -7.44 0.84 -16.55
N LEU A 120 -7.20 0.55 -15.25
CA LEU A 120 -5.86 0.63 -14.66
C LEU A 120 -4.88 -0.30 -15.36
N THR A 121 -5.29 -1.54 -15.66
CA THR A 121 -4.47 -2.50 -16.42
C THR A 121 -4.07 -1.93 -17.79
N LYS A 122 -5.00 -1.28 -18.51
CA LYS A 122 -4.69 -0.62 -19.78
C LYS A 122 -3.73 0.56 -19.63
N ILE A 123 -3.81 1.30 -18.52
CA ILE A 123 -2.86 2.38 -18.21
C ILE A 123 -1.47 1.80 -17.97
N ILE A 124 -1.36 0.74 -17.17
CA ILE A 124 -0.10 0.05 -16.88
C ILE A 124 0.53 -0.50 -18.16
N GLN A 125 -0.27 -1.12 -19.02
CA GLN A 125 0.19 -1.62 -20.32
C GLN A 125 0.66 -0.49 -21.24
N ALA A 126 -0.03 0.65 -21.25
CA ALA A 126 0.39 1.82 -22.00
C ALA A 126 1.72 2.41 -21.49
N MET A 127 2.06 2.19 -20.21
CA MET A 127 3.37 2.53 -19.63
C MET A 127 4.48 1.55 -20.04
N GLY A 128 4.16 0.46 -20.76
CA GLY A 128 5.12 -0.59 -21.13
C GLY A 128 5.40 -1.60 -20.01
N CYS A 129 4.52 -1.67 -19.02
CA CYS A 129 4.59 -2.62 -17.93
C CYS A 129 3.44 -3.62 -18.02
N GLN A 130 3.62 -4.80 -17.43
CA GLN A 130 2.52 -5.73 -17.16
C GLN A 130 2.01 -5.53 -15.74
N ARG A 131 0.84 -6.08 -15.42
CA ARG A 131 0.24 -5.99 -14.09
C ARG A 131 1.14 -6.66 -13.02
N GLU A 132 1.85 -7.70 -13.43
CA GLU A 132 2.79 -8.49 -12.62
C GLU A 132 4.13 -7.77 -12.36
N ASP A 133 4.46 -6.71 -13.11
CA ASP A 133 5.68 -5.92 -12.94
C ASP A 133 5.54 -4.87 -11.83
N VAL A 134 4.31 -4.50 -11.48
CA VAL A 134 3.98 -3.48 -10.49
C VAL A 134 3.34 -4.11 -9.25
N TYR A 135 3.19 -3.35 -8.18
CA TYR A 135 2.37 -3.77 -7.04
C TYR A 135 1.12 -2.90 -6.95
N ILE A 136 -0.02 -3.53 -6.72
CA ILE A 136 -1.32 -2.85 -6.67
C ILE A 136 -2.00 -3.16 -5.34
N ALA A 137 -2.39 -2.13 -4.61
CA ALA A 137 -3.08 -2.26 -3.33
C ALA A 137 -4.11 -1.15 -3.13
N ASN A 138 -4.87 -1.26 -2.06
CA ASN A 138 -5.75 -0.20 -1.57
C ASN A 138 -5.38 0.18 -0.13
N VAL A 139 -5.85 1.34 0.31
CA VAL A 139 -5.78 1.76 1.72
C VAL A 139 -6.56 0.77 2.58
N LEU A 140 -7.83 0.53 2.26
CA LEU A 140 -8.62 -0.51 2.91
C LEU A 140 -8.41 -1.86 2.24
N LYS A 141 -8.38 -2.91 3.07
CA LYS A 141 -8.32 -4.31 2.60
C LYS A 141 -9.70 -4.98 2.54
N CYS A 142 -10.72 -4.32 3.06
CA CYS A 142 -12.10 -4.79 3.09
C CYS A 142 -13.00 -3.81 2.35
N ARG A 143 -14.02 -4.34 1.66
CA ARG A 143 -15.01 -3.54 0.95
C ARG A 143 -15.96 -2.83 1.92
N PRO A 144 -16.13 -1.50 1.84
CA PRO A 144 -17.18 -0.81 2.56
C PRO A 144 -18.58 -1.15 2.01
N PRO A 145 -19.63 -1.18 2.87
CA PRO A 145 -21.00 -1.38 2.43
C PRO A 145 -21.36 -0.42 1.29
N GLU A 146 -22.01 -0.95 0.24
CA GLU A 146 -22.45 -0.17 -0.93
C GLU A 146 -21.34 0.65 -1.63
N ASN A 147 -20.07 0.28 -1.42
CA ASN A 147 -18.88 1.01 -1.88
C ASN A 147 -18.85 2.48 -1.38
N ARG A 148 -19.35 2.74 -0.17
CA ARG A 148 -19.25 4.07 0.43
C ARG A 148 -17.80 4.48 0.65
N THR A 149 -17.56 5.76 0.80
CA THR A 149 -16.25 6.26 1.21
C THR A 149 -15.86 5.66 2.58
N PRO A 150 -14.59 5.23 2.74
CA PRO A 150 -14.06 4.77 4.02
C PRO A 150 -14.23 5.78 5.14
N LEU A 151 -14.56 5.30 6.33
CA LEU A 151 -14.55 6.12 7.54
C LEU A 151 -13.11 6.37 8.01
N PRO A 152 -12.84 7.50 8.68
CA PRO A 152 -11.48 7.78 9.20
C PRO A 152 -10.92 6.68 10.10
N GLU A 153 -11.76 6.08 10.96
CA GLU A 153 -11.38 4.97 11.84
C GLU A 153 -11.04 3.68 11.05
N GLU A 154 -11.75 3.41 9.96
CA GLU A 154 -11.47 2.27 9.09
C GLU A 154 -10.13 2.45 8.38
N VAL A 155 -9.84 3.67 7.92
CA VAL A 155 -8.55 4.03 7.36
C VAL A 155 -7.45 3.84 8.40
N ALA A 156 -7.62 4.37 9.61
CA ALA A 156 -6.64 4.26 10.69
C ALA A 156 -6.36 2.80 11.06
N ASN A 157 -7.39 1.95 11.16
CA ASN A 157 -7.26 0.54 11.47
C ASN A 157 -6.58 -0.28 10.35
N CYS A 158 -6.79 0.11 9.10
CA CYS A 158 -6.29 -0.65 7.94
C CYS A 158 -4.93 -0.15 7.42
N LEU A 159 -4.60 1.12 7.64
CA LEU A 159 -3.37 1.76 7.18
C LEU A 159 -2.09 1.01 7.60
N PRO A 160 -1.95 0.43 8.81
CA PRO A 160 -0.75 -0.33 9.18
C PRO A 160 -0.39 -1.46 8.22
N TYR A 161 -1.37 -2.13 7.61
CA TYR A 161 -1.11 -3.16 6.59
C TYR A 161 -0.51 -2.57 5.32
N LEU A 162 -1.02 -1.44 4.85
CA LEU A 162 -0.47 -0.74 3.69
C LEU A 162 0.95 -0.23 3.95
N LEU A 163 1.19 0.33 5.13
CA LEU A 163 2.52 0.81 5.53
C LEU A 163 3.54 -0.33 5.56
N ALA A 164 3.16 -1.49 6.08
CA ALA A 164 4.01 -2.67 6.08
C ALA A 164 4.30 -3.17 4.65
N GLN A 165 3.31 -3.14 3.75
CA GLN A 165 3.52 -3.44 2.34
C GLN A 165 4.52 -2.48 1.69
N ILE A 166 4.38 -1.17 1.90
CA ILE A 166 5.30 -0.15 1.36
C ILE A 166 6.73 -0.38 1.90
N GLU A 167 6.86 -0.70 3.18
CA GLU A 167 8.16 -0.93 3.83
C GLU A 167 8.87 -2.19 3.32
N LEU A 168 8.14 -3.25 3.02
CA LEU A 168 8.69 -4.48 2.44
C LEU A 168 9.04 -4.33 0.96
N ILE A 169 8.12 -3.78 0.18
CA ILE A 169 8.27 -3.65 -1.28
C ILE A 169 9.31 -2.59 -1.61
N LYS A 170 9.40 -1.50 -0.83
CA LYS A 170 10.31 -0.37 -1.03
C LYS A 170 10.26 0.18 -2.47
N PRO A 171 9.07 0.55 -2.97
CA PRO A 171 8.93 1.01 -4.34
C PRO A 171 9.73 2.31 -4.54
N LYS A 172 10.28 2.50 -5.75
CA LYS A 172 10.93 3.78 -6.12
C LYS A 172 9.93 4.90 -6.32
N VAL A 173 8.69 4.57 -6.70
CA VAL A 173 7.60 5.53 -6.93
C VAL A 173 6.27 4.92 -6.50
N ILE A 174 5.44 5.74 -5.83
CA ILE A 174 4.04 5.44 -5.55
C ILE A 174 3.15 6.31 -6.44
N VAL A 175 2.12 5.70 -7.04
CA VAL A 175 1.01 6.40 -7.70
C VAL A 175 -0.22 6.31 -6.82
N ALA A 176 -0.66 7.44 -6.26
CA ALA A 176 -1.88 7.52 -5.45
C ALA A 176 -3.10 7.79 -6.33
N LEU A 177 -4.00 6.82 -6.41
CA LEU A 177 -5.21 6.84 -7.24
C LEU A 177 -6.37 7.46 -6.47
N GLY A 178 -6.56 8.77 -6.61
CA GLY A 178 -7.62 9.52 -5.96
C GLY A 178 -7.23 10.16 -4.64
N ALA A 179 -8.19 10.90 -4.05
CA ALA A 179 -7.93 11.72 -2.87
C ALA A 179 -7.73 10.89 -1.59
N THR A 180 -8.46 9.78 -1.43
CA THR A 180 -8.39 8.96 -0.21
C THR A 180 -7.04 8.29 -0.04
N ALA A 181 -6.49 7.72 -1.12
CA ALA A 181 -5.15 7.13 -1.09
C ALA A 181 -4.08 8.17 -0.72
N LEU A 182 -4.22 9.38 -1.27
CA LEU A 182 -3.30 10.47 -0.98
C LEU A 182 -3.38 10.95 0.48
N ARG A 183 -4.60 11.14 1.00
CA ARG A 183 -4.84 11.58 2.38
C ARG A 183 -4.40 10.55 3.41
N ALA A 184 -4.51 9.27 3.09
CA ALA A 184 -4.07 8.20 3.97
C ALA A 184 -2.55 8.19 4.18
N LEU A 185 -1.78 8.60 3.15
CA LEU A 185 -0.33 8.62 3.19
C LEU A 185 0.25 9.99 3.59
N LEU A 186 -0.45 11.06 3.22
CA LEU A 186 -0.03 12.43 3.48
C LEU A 186 -1.15 13.15 4.23
N ASP A 187 -0.82 13.81 5.32
CA ASP A 187 -1.78 14.65 6.06
C ASP A 187 -2.09 15.93 5.28
N VAL A 188 -2.88 15.78 4.20
CA VAL A 188 -3.23 16.87 3.30
C VAL A 188 -4.74 16.96 3.12
N GLN A 189 -5.27 18.19 3.16
CA GLN A 189 -6.70 18.47 3.02
C GLN A 189 -7.08 18.89 1.58
N LEU A 190 -6.11 18.97 0.68
CA LEU A 190 -6.35 19.41 -0.69
C LEU A 190 -7.07 18.33 -1.52
N GLY A 191 -7.90 18.76 -2.46
CA GLY A 191 -8.55 17.86 -3.41
C GLY A 191 -7.60 17.39 -4.51
N ILE A 192 -7.89 16.21 -5.06
CA ILE A 192 -7.06 15.52 -6.07
C ILE A 192 -6.79 16.41 -7.30
N THR A 193 -7.74 17.21 -7.73
CA THR A 193 -7.61 18.11 -8.89
C THR A 193 -6.48 19.13 -8.73
N LYS A 194 -6.22 19.59 -7.49
CA LYS A 194 -5.13 20.52 -7.19
C LYS A 194 -3.79 19.82 -7.02
N MET A 195 -3.81 18.56 -6.60
CA MET A 195 -2.60 17.84 -6.24
C MET A 195 -2.05 16.98 -7.37
N ARG A 196 -2.91 16.48 -8.28
CA ARG A 196 -2.46 15.63 -9.39
C ARG A 196 -1.37 16.32 -10.23
N GLY A 197 -0.49 15.52 -10.78
CA GLY A 197 0.59 15.98 -11.64
C GLY A 197 1.77 16.67 -10.92
N ASN A 198 1.69 16.80 -9.59
CA ASN A 198 2.79 17.33 -8.77
C ASN A 198 3.38 16.22 -7.90
N TRP A 199 4.69 16.28 -7.67
CA TRP A 199 5.38 15.34 -6.81
C TRP A 199 5.21 15.70 -5.34
N TYR A 200 4.96 14.67 -4.54
CA TYR A 200 5.00 14.68 -3.07
C TYR A 200 5.94 13.60 -2.58
N ASN A 201 6.28 13.60 -1.30
CA ASN A 201 7.12 12.57 -0.71
C ASN A 201 6.43 11.94 0.51
N PHE A 202 6.55 10.64 0.62
CA PHE A 202 6.19 9.87 1.79
C PHE A 202 7.40 9.02 2.20
N ARG A 203 7.99 9.31 3.38
CA ARG A 203 9.19 8.58 3.88
C ARG A 203 10.27 8.43 2.80
N ASP A 204 10.61 9.52 2.12
CA ASP A 204 11.58 9.58 1.02
C ASP A 204 11.16 8.89 -0.30
N ILE A 205 9.97 8.31 -0.36
CA ILE A 205 9.42 7.74 -1.60
C ILE A 205 8.60 8.82 -2.31
N PRO A 206 8.93 9.17 -3.57
CA PRO A 206 8.13 10.09 -4.36
C PRO A 206 6.74 9.53 -4.66
N ILE A 207 5.70 10.35 -4.42
CA ILE A 207 4.31 10.04 -4.72
C ILE A 207 3.80 10.94 -5.84
N MET A 208 3.18 10.32 -6.85
CA MET A 208 2.41 11.00 -7.90
C MET A 208 0.92 10.81 -7.66
N PRO A 209 0.19 11.83 -7.20
CA PRO A 209 -1.26 11.80 -7.17
C PRO A 209 -1.84 11.89 -8.58
N THR A 210 -2.86 11.09 -8.86
CA THR A 210 -3.61 11.16 -10.10
C THR A 210 -5.09 10.82 -9.90
N PHE A 211 -5.92 10.98 -10.91
CA PHE A 211 -7.33 10.61 -10.81
C PHE A 211 -7.51 9.09 -10.68
N HIS A 212 -8.49 8.72 -9.86
CA HIS A 212 -8.89 7.32 -9.73
C HIS A 212 -9.48 6.80 -11.07
N PRO A 213 -9.19 5.57 -11.51
CA PRO A 213 -9.73 5.03 -12.76
C PRO A 213 -11.26 5.07 -12.86
N ALA A 214 -11.98 4.89 -11.75
CA ALA A 214 -13.44 5.02 -11.73
C ALA A 214 -13.92 6.42 -12.11
N TYR A 215 -13.16 7.46 -11.83
CA TYR A 215 -13.46 8.84 -12.28
C TYR A 215 -13.33 8.95 -13.80
N LEU A 216 -12.32 8.31 -14.41
CA LEU A 216 -12.07 8.34 -15.84
C LEU A 216 -13.15 7.62 -16.66
N LEU A 217 -13.86 6.65 -16.06
CA LEU A 217 -15.00 5.99 -16.70
C LEU A 217 -16.18 6.96 -16.87
N ARG A 218 -16.36 7.88 -15.93
CA ARG A 218 -17.41 8.92 -15.96
C ARG A 218 -16.96 10.18 -16.71
N ASN A 219 -15.63 10.44 -16.75
CA ASN A 219 -15.02 11.63 -17.35
C ASN A 219 -13.88 11.24 -18.29
N PRO A 220 -14.16 10.72 -19.49
CA PRO A 220 -13.13 10.21 -20.40
C PRO A 220 -12.12 11.25 -20.86
N ALA A 221 -12.47 12.54 -20.88
CA ALA A 221 -11.56 13.62 -21.23
C ALA A 221 -10.32 13.70 -20.29
N ALA A 222 -10.52 13.37 -19.01
CA ALA A 222 -9.45 13.37 -18.00
C ALA A 222 -8.38 12.28 -18.20
N LYS A 223 -8.59 11.33 -19.12
CA LYS A 223 -7.57 10.33 -19.47
C LYS A 223 -6.27 10.94 -19.99
N LYS A 224 -6.36 12.07 -20.70
CA LYS A 224 -5.19 12.79 -21.19
C LYS A 224 -4.31 13.30 -20.03
N GLU A 225 -4.95 13.80 -19.00
CA GLU A 225 -4.27 14.32 -17.81
C GLU A 225 -3.59 13.17 -17.03
N VAL A 226 -4.28 12.05 -16.83
CA VAL A 226 -3.67 10.87 -16.20
C VAL A 226 -2.50 10.34 -17.02
N TRP A 227 -2.60 10.35 -18.35
CA TRP A 227 -1.49 9.95 -19.19
C TRP A 227 -0.27 10.85 -19.03
N GLN A 228 -0.45 12.16 -18.89
CA GLN A 228 0.63 13.09 -18.59
C GLN A 228 1.29 12.78 -17.24
N ASP A 229 0.48 12.46 -16.21
CA ASP A 229 0.99 12.05 -14.91
C ASP A 229 1.83 10.77 -15.03
N MET A 230 1.37 9.77 -15.79
CA MET A 230 2.11 8.51 -16.00
C MET A 230 3.40 8.71 -16.79
N GLN A 231 3.42 9.59 -17.77
CA GLN A 231 4.66 9.96 -18.46
C GLN A 231 5.70 10.57 -17.49
N THR A 232 5.24 11.42 -16.57
CA THR A 232 6.08 11.99 -15.52
C THR A 232 6.61 10.93 -14.57
N VAL A 233 5.78 9.90 -14.23
CA VAL A 233 6.19 8.73 -13.43
C VAL A 233 7.25 7.92 -14.16
N LEU A 234 7.06 7.64 -15.45
CA LEU A 234 8.05 6.92 -16.27
C LEU A 234 9.38 7.65 -16.32
N ALA A 235 9.37 8.96 -16.56
CA ALA A 235 10.57 9.79 -16.56
C ALA A 235 11.31 9.72 -15.20
N LYS A 236 10.58 9.71 -14.08
CA LYS A 236 11.15 9.56 -12.72
C LYS A 236 11.80 8.20 -12.51
N LEU A 237 11.29 7.15 -13.16
CA LEU A 237 11.87 5.80 -13.16
C LEU A 237 12.99 5.61 -14.19
N GLY A 238 13.36 6.66 -14.95
CA GLY A 238 14.35 6.58 -16.03
C GLY A 238 13.86 5.78 -17.24
N ARG A 239 12.55 5.71 -17.47
CA ARG A 239 11.90 4.96 -18.56
C ARG A 239 11.17 5.91 -19.51
N GLU A 240 11.04 5.49 -20.76
CA GLU A 240 10.22 6.18 -21.77
C GLU A 240 8.93 5.37 -22.02
N ALA A 241 7.85 6.10 -22.30
CA ALA A 241 6.62 5.46 -22.75
C ALA A 241 6.85 4.77 -24.10
N PRO A 242 6.33 3.55 -24.31
CA PRO A 242 6.39 2.89 -25.61
C PRO A 242 5.80 3.79 -26.70
N ARG A 243 6.50 3.93 -27.83
CA ARG A 243 5.95 4.61 -28.99
C ARG A 243 4.74 3.81 -29.48
N ARG A 244 3.58 4.46 -29.57
CA ARG A 244 2.42 3.83 -30.23
C ARG A 244 2.86 3.37 -31.61
N ALA A 245 2.77 2.07 -31.87
CA ALA A 245 2.80 1.59 -33.25
C ALA A 245 1.72 2.37 -34.02
N LYS A 246 2.12 3.06 -35.09
CA LYS A 246 1.15 3.63 -36.01
C LYS A 246 0.31 2.45 -36.49
N SER A 247 -1.00 2.47 -36.21
CA SER A 247 -1.95 1.59 -36.90
C SER A 247 -1.77 1.85 -38.38
N GLU A 248 -1.24 0.88 -39.08
CA GLU A 248 -1.29 0.87 -40.55
C GLU A 248 -2.78 0.88 -40.90
N GLU A 249 -3.22 1.94 -41.58
CA GLU A 249 -4.53 2.05 -42.21
C GLU A 249 -4.66 1.07 -43.37
#